data_e771ef25eac73d0b58f83a288c696c19
#
_entry.id   e771ef25eac73d0b58f83a288c696c19
#
_cell.length_a   1.000
_cell.length_b   1.000
_cell.length_c   1.000
_cell.angle_alpha   90.00
_cell.angle_beta   90.00
_cell.angle_gamma   90.00
#
_symmetry.space_group_name_H-M   'P 1'
#
loop_
_entity.id
_entity.type
_entity.pdbx_description
1 polymer ?
#
loop_
_entity_poly.entity_id
_entity_poly.type
_entity_poly.pdbx_seq_one_letter_code
_entity_poly.pdbx_strand_id
1 'polypeptide(L)'
;MESANLTFVPDAVGVTVVLDGHPQSHVCLDDPGLLAFEYVAQLALVLDTLPPGRVAVTHVGGGGLTVPRYVQHTRPGSPQIVLEPDAALTAAVRERLPLPRGHRIRVRATDGRTGLRALADRSADAIVLDAYAAGRVPADLVTVEFLADARRVLRPGGVLAAN
;
A
#
# COMPACT_ATOMS: atom_id res chain seq x y z
N MET A 1 -16.67 7.73 20.06
CA MET A 1 -16.05 7.37 18.78
C MET A 1 -16.56 5.97 18.44
N GLU A 2 -17.44 5.85 17.46
CA GLU A 2 -17.82 4.54 16.97
C GLU A 2 -16.58 3.87 16.40
N SER A 3 -16.30 2.66 16.88
CA SER A 3 -15.25 1.83 16.28
C SER A 3 -15.63 1.54 14.85
N ALA A 4 -14.78 1.85 13.91
CA ALA A 4 -14.97 1.51 12.52
C ALA A 4 -15.32 0.02 12.38
N ASN A 5 -16.38 -0.29 11.63
CA ASN A 5 -16.84 -1.67 11.47
C ASN A 5 -15.98 -2.37 10.40
N LEU A 6 -14.97 -3.08 10.88
CA LEU A 6 -14.06 -3.85 10.03
C LEU A 6 -14.58 -5.30 9.90
N THR A 7 -14.79 -5.74 8.66
CA THR A 7 -15.19 -7.11 8.35
C THR A 7 -14.30 -7.72 7.26
N PHE A 8 -14.18 -9.05 7.29
CA PHE A 8 -13.45 -9.83 6.31
C PHE A 8 -14.42 -10.78 5.63
N VAL A 9 -14.64 -10.59 4.34
CA VAL A 9 -15.62 -11.33 3.55
C VAL A 9 -14.88 -12.28 2.61
N PRO A 10 -14.88 -13.61 2.90
CA PRO A 10 -14.25 -14.58 2.02
C PRO A 10 -15.08 -14.80 0.76
N ASP A 11 -14.41 -15.12 -0.33
CA ASP A 11 -14.98 -15.60 -1.57
C ASP A 11 -14.20 -16.83 -2.10
N ALA A 12 -14.45 -17.22 -3.34
CA ALA A 12 -13.82 -18.41 -3.92
C ALA A 12 -12.30 -18.32 -4.11
N VAL A 13 -11.74 -17.11 -4.15
CA VAL A 13 -10.34 -16.87 -4.50
C VAL A 13 -9.56 -16.07 -3.45
N GLY A 14 -10.27 -15.44 -2.50
CA GLY A 14 -9.58 -14.62 -1.51
C GLY A 14 -10.49 -14.04 -0.44
N VAL A 15 -10.12 -12.91 0.09
CA VAL A 15 -10.83 -12.22 1.17
C VAL A 15 -10.91 -10.72 0.86
N THR A 16 -12.11 -10.18 0.86
CA THR A 16 -12.33 -8.74 0.79
C THR A 16 -12.30 -8.14 2.20
N VAL A 17 -11.45 -7.16 2.41
CA VAL A 17 -11.41 -6.33 3.62
C VAL A 17 -12.40 -5.20 3.43
N VAL A 18 -13.40 -5.11 4.31
CA VAL A 18 -14.47 -4.12 4.25
C VAL A 18 -14.43 -3.25 5.51
N LEU A 19 -14.42 -1.95 5.34
CA LEU A 19 -14.43 -0.97 6.41
C LEU A 19 -15.69 -0.09 6.27
N ASP A 20 -16.50 -0.03 7.31
CA ASP A 20 -17.78 0.72 7.32
C ASP A 20 -18.68 0.43 6.09
N GLY A 21 -18.75 -0.84 5.69
CA GLY A 21 -19.53 -1.29 4.54
C GLY A 21 -18.89 -1.03 3.17
N HIS A 22 -17.70 -0.43 3.12
CA HIS A 22 -16.99 -0.15 1.87
C HIS A 22 -15.81 -1.10 1.67
N PRO A 23 -15.70 -1.81 0.52
CA PRO A 23 -14.54 -2.61 0.18
C PRO A 23 -13.28 -1.74 0.13
N GLN A 24 -12.26 -2.14 0.89
CA GLN A 24 -10.96 -1.45 0.95
C GLN A 24 -9.90 -2.19 0.13
N SER A 25 -9.91 -3.51 0.18
CA SER A 25 -8.91 -4.35 -0.46
C SER A 25 -9.46 -5.74 -0.70
N HIS A 26 -8.92 -6.42 -1.71
CA HIS A 26 -9.09 -7.86 -1.88
C HIS A 26 -7.71 -8.52 -1.82
N VAL A 27 -7.59 -9.59 -1.04
CA VAL A 27 -6.34 -10.31 -0.81
C VAL A 27 -6.50 -11.77 -1.14
N CYS A 28 -5.72 -12.29 -2.07
CA CYS A 28 -5.54 -13.71 -2.30
C CYS A 28 -4.21 -14.15 -1.66
N LEU A 29 -4.27 -14.98 -0.62
CA LEU A 29 -3.06 -15.44 0.08
C LEU A 29 -2.31 -16.50 -0.72
N ASP A 30 -3.02 -17.33 -1.47
CA ASP A 30 -2.44 -18.42 -2.26
C ASP A 30 -1.81 -17.91 -3.56
N ASP A 31 -2.34 -16.82 -4.10
CA ASP A 31 -1.80 -16.15 -5.28
C ASP A 31 -1.84 -14.62 -5.11
N PRO A 32 -0.80 -14.00 -4.51
CA PRO A 32 -0.73 -12.54 -4.37
C PRO A 32 -0.62 -11.79 -5.71
N GLY A 33 -0.41 -12.49 -6.81
CA GLY A 33 -0.46 -11.93 -8.17
C GLY A 33 -1.87 -11.73 -8.69
N LEU A 34 -2.88 -12.37 -8.08
CA LEU A 34 -4.29 -12.19 -8.43
C LEU A 34 -4.82 -10.89 -7.82
N LEU A 35 -5.02 -9.89 -8.66
CA LEU A 35 -5.46 -8.55 -8.29
C LEU A 35 -6.90 -8.35 -8.75
N ALA A 36 -7.85 -8.53 -7.82
CA ALA A 36 -9.29 -8.50 -8.14
C ALA A 36 -9.82 -7.10 -8.48
N PHE A 37 -9.20 -6.05 -7.92
CA PHE A 37 -9.59 -4.67 -8.21
C PHE A 37 -8.77 -4.13 -9.38
N GLU A 38 -9.47 -3.63 -10.40
CA GLU A 38 -8.84 -3.15 -11.64
C GLU A 38 -7.78 -2.06 -11.39
N TYR A 39 -8.07 -1.09 -10.53
CA TYR A 39 -7.12 -0.03 -10.22
C TYR A 39 -5.84 -0.55 -9.54
N VAL A 40 -5.96 -1.59 -8.72
CA VAL A 40 -4.79 -2.25 -8.10
C VAL A 40 -3.92 -2.91 -9.16
N ALA A 41 -4.54 -3.57 -10.15
CA ALA A 41 -3.82 -4.12 -11.30
C ALA A 41 -3.10 -3.03 -12.11
N GLN A 42 -3.73 -1.87 -12.29
CA GLN A 42 -3.10 -0.72 -12.96
C GLN A 42 -1.90 -0.18 -12.18
N LEU A 43 -1.99 -0.07 -10.85
CA LEU A 43 -0.85 0.30 -10.00
C LEU A 43 0.29 -0.72 -10.11
N ALA A 44 -0.04 -2.01 -10.13
CA ALA A 44 0.94 -3.09 -10.31
C ALA A 44 1.66 -3.01 -11.66
N LEU A 45 0.94 -2.72 -12.75
CA LEU A 45 1.54 -2.52 -14.07
C LEU A 45 2.58 -1.38 -14.08
N VAL A 46 2.32 -0.29 -13.36
CA VAL A 46 3.32 0.80 -13.22
C VAL A 46 4.57 0.29 -12.51
N LEU A 47 4.42 -0.49 -11.42
CA LEU A 47 5.56 -1.07 -10.71
C LEU A 47 6.35 -2.07 -11.57
N ASP A 48 5.69 -2.77 -12.48
CA ASP A 48 6.32 -3.72 -13.39
C ASP A 48 7.20 -3.04 -14.46
N THR A 49 7.02 -1.74 -14.70
CA THR A 49 7.91 -0.97 -15.59
C THR A 49 9.28 -0.69 -14.98
N LEU A 50 9.44 -0.85 -13.66
CA LEU A 50 10.73 -0.68 -13.01
C LEU A 50 11.71 -1.78 -13.43
N PRO A 51 13.03 -1.50 -13.40
CA PRO A 51 14.04 -2.51 -13.69
C PRO A 51 13.84 -3.80 -12.89
N PRO A 52 14.21 -4.97 -13.43
CA PRO A 52 14.07 -6.25 -12.74
C PRO A 52 14.87 -6.30 -11.43
N GLY A 53 14.43 -7.12 -10.48
CA GLY A 53 15.07 -7.28 -9.20
C GLY A 53 14.35 -6.54 -8.07
N ARG A 54 15.05 -6.33 -6.97
CA ARG A 54 14.51 -5.67 -5.78
C ARG A 54 14.31 -4.19 -6.02
N VAL A 55 13.19 -3.67 -5.52
CA VAL A 55 12.85 -2.25 -5.57
C VAL A 55 12.44 -1.77 -4.17
N ALA A 56 12.84 -0.57 -3.81
CA ALA A 56 12.38 0.07 -2.57
C ALA A 56 11.05 0.78 -2.86
N VAL A 57 9.97 0.36 -2.20
CA VAL A 57 8.64 0.93 -2.42
C VAL A 57 8.10 1.57 -1.15
N THR A 58 7.57 2.78 -1.27
CA THR A 58 6.78 3.44 -0.23
C THR A 58 5.32 3.44 -0.65
N HIS A 59 4.47 2.89 0.20
CA HIS A 59 3.02 2.86 0.00
C HIS A 59 2.38 3.89 0.92
N VAL A 60 1.58 4.79 0.38
CA VAL A 60 0.75 5.74 1.09
C VAL A 60 -0.67 5.21 1.08
N GLY A 61 -1.10 4.68 2.22
CA GLY A 61 -2.26 3.82 2.39
C GLY A 61 -1.89 2.34 2.44
N GLY A 62 -2.49 1.59 3.34
CA GLY A 62 -2.18 0.19 3.59
C GLY A 62 -3.33 -0.75 3.23
N GLY A 63 -4.51 -0.48 3.73
CA GLY A 63 -5.66 -1.37 3.59
C GLY A 63 -5.32 -2.82 3.95
N GLY A 64 -5.66 -3.77 3.05
CA GLY A 64 -5.32 -5.19 3.18
C GLY A 64 -3.88 -5.55 2.79
N LEU A 65 -3.04 -4.56 2.49
CA LEU A 65 -1.66 -4.72 2.02
C LEU A 65 -1.57 -5.47 0.66
N THR A 66 -2.53 -5.30 -0.22
CA THR A 66 -2.59 -6.02 -1.50
C THR A 66 -1.40 -5.69 -2.40
N VAL A 67 -1.11 -4.41 -2.64
CA VAL A 67 0.06 -3.99 -3.45
C VAL A 67 1.38 -4.39 -2.80
N PRO A 68 1.59 -4.21 -1.48
CA PRO A 68 2.78 -4.72 -0.81
C PRO A 68 2.98 -6.24 -0.94
N ARG A 69 1.90 -7.04 -0.91
CA ARG A 69 1.96 -8.50 -1.12
C ARG A 69 2.33 -8.83 -2.55
N TYR A 70 1.78 -8.12 -3.53
CA TYR A 70 2.14 -8.24 -4.95
C TYR A 70 3.63 -8.00 -5.17
N VAL A 71 4.17 -6.91 -4.61
CA VAL A 71 5.62 -6.60 -4.72
C VAL A 71 6.46 -7.69 -4.05
N GLN A 72 6.07 -8.18 -2.87
CA GLN A 72 6.79 -9.27 -2.20
C GLN A 72 6.76 -10.56 -3.04
N HIS A 73 5.66 -10.85 -3.72
CA HIS A 73 5.50 -12.03 -4.56
C HIS A 73 6.33 -11.94 -5.84
N THR A 74 6.26 -10.82 -6.55
CA THR A 74 6.94 -10.63 -7.86
C THR A 74 8.39 -10.21 -7.72
N ARG A 75 8.76 -9.56 -6.62
CA ARG A 75 10.10 -9.01 -6.34
C ARG A 75 10.52 -9.32 -4.89
N PRO A 76 10.72 -10.61 -4.55
CA PRO A 76 10.96 -11.02 -3.17
C PRO A 76 12.18 -10.33 -2.57
N GLY A 77 12.07 -9.93 -1.29
CA GLY A 77 13.11 -9.23 -0.55
C GLY A 77 13.19 -7.72 -0.83
N SER A 78 12.27 -7.16 -1.61
CA SER A 78 12.14 -5.72 -1.80
C SER A 78 11.82 -5.03 -0.46
N PRO A 79 12.58 -4.00 -0.05
CA PRO A 79 12.25 -3.23 1.14
C PRO A 79 11.02 -2.36 0.87
N GLN A 80 10.03 -2.46 1.75
CA GLN A 80 8.77 -1.74 1.60
C GLN A 80 8.39 -1.03 2.90
N ILE A 81 7.97 0.22 2.79
CA ILE A 81 7.40 1.01 3.88
C ILE A 81 5.94 1.29 3.52
N VAL A 82 5.05 1.03 4.45
CA VAL A 82 3.63 1.35 4.32
C VAL A 82 3.28 2.40 5.36
N LEU A 83 2.69 3.49 4.94
CA LEU A 83 2.21 4.58 5.79
C LEU A 83 0.70 4.41 5.95
N GLU A 84 0.26 3.86 7.08
CA GLU A 84 -1.14 3.57 7.38
C GLU A 84 -1.47 4.10 8.77
N PRO A 85 -2.33 5.14 8.88
CA PRO A 85 -2.65 5.73 10.17
C PRO A 85 -3.49 4.83 11.07
N ASP A 86 -4.28 3.90 10.51
CA ASP A 86 -5.13 2.99 11.27
C ASP A 86 -4.35 1.77 11.76
N ALA A 87 -3.83 1.88 12.98
CA ALA A 87 -3.11 0.78 13.62
C ALA A 87 -4.01 -0.42 13.94
N ALA A 88 -5.31 -0.21 14.19
CA ALA A 88 -6.26 -1.28 14.47
C ALA A 88 -6.56 -2.09 13.20
N LEU A 89 -6.77 -1.40 12.06
CA LEU A 89 -6.88 -2.04 10.76
C LEU A 89 -5.63 -2.88 10.44
N THR A 90 -4.45 -2.29 10.62
CA THR A 90 -3.17 -2.99 10.40
C THR A 90 -3.04 -4.26 11.25
N ALA A 91 -3.39 -4.18 12.54
CA ALA A 91 -3.32 -5.33 13.45
C ALA A 91 -4.29 -6.44 13.01
N ALA A 92 -5.54 -6.11 12.72
CA ALA A 92 -6.56 -7.07 12.28
C ALA A 92 -6.20 -7.72 10.93
N VAL A 93 -5.68 -6.94 9.98
CA VAL A 93 -5.22 -7.45 8.68
C VAL A 93 -4.05 -8.44 8.87
N ARG A 94 -3.09 -8.12 9.73
CA ARG A 94 -1.96 -9.02 9.98
C ARG A 94 -2.35 -10.31 10.68
N GLU A 95 -3.34 -10.26 11.56
CA GLU A 95 -3.88 -11.43 12.25
C GLU A 95 -4.65 -12.36 11.31
N ARG A 96 -5.56 -11.78 10.51
CA ARG A 96 -6.44 -12.55 9.63
C ARG A 96 -5.79 -12.96 8.32
N LEU A 97 -4.90 -12.13 7.81
CA LEU A 97 -4.23 -12.26 6.53
C LEU A 97 -2.70 -12.16 6.76
N PRO A 98 -2.05 -13.19 7.31
CA PRO A 98 -0.64 -13.13 7.67
C PRO A 98 0.24 -12.85 6.46
N LEU A 99 1.33 -12.11 6.69
CA LEU A 99 2.34 -11.86 5.67
C LEU A 99 3.28 -13.08 5.53
N PRO A 100 3.83 -13.34 4.34
CA PRO A 100 4.74 -14.46 4.14
C PRO A 100 6.02 -14.30 4.98
N ARG A 101 6.63 -15.41 5.36
CA ARG A 101 7.91 -15.39 6.10
C ARG A 101 8.99 -14.71 5.25
N GLY A 102 9.87 -13.97 5.92
CA GLY A 102 10.98 -13.28 5.26
C GLY A 102 10.60 -12.02 4.48
N HIS A 103 9.34 -11.57 4.56
CA HIS A 103 8.94 -10.30 3.96
C HIS A 103 9.71 -9.12 4.56
N ARG A 104 9.85 -8.05 3.77
CA ARG A 104 10.48 -6.79 4.21
C ARG A 104 9.48 -5.61 4.20
N ILE A 105 8.21 -5.91 4.48
CA ILE A 105 7.13 -4.93 4.57
C ILE A 105 7.09 -4.39 6.01
N ARG A 106 7.28 -3.07 6.16
CA ARG A 106 7.21 -2.36 7.44
C ARG A 106 6.06 -1.38 7.41
N VAL A 107 5.03 -1.61 8.22
CA VAL A 107 3.92 -0.67 8.38
C VAL A 107 4.26 0.32 9.49
N ARG A 108 4.10 1.60 9.20
CA ARG A 108 4.23 2.70 10.17
C ARG A 108 2.85 3.29 10.42
N ALA A 109 2.46 3.36 11.70
CA ALA A 109 1.19 3.98 12.13
C ALA A 109 1.30 5.51 12.06
N THR A 110 1.23 6.04 10.84
CA THR A 110 1.32 7.47 10.56
C THR A 110 0.53 7.79 9.30
N ASP A 111 0.03 9.02 9.20
CA ASP A 111 -0.58 9.50 7.96
C ASP A 111 0.46 9.64 6.84
N GLY A 112 -0.04 9.66 5.60
CA GLY A 112 0.81 9.68 4.41
C GLY A 112 1.66 10.94 4.29
N ARG A 113 1.11 12.09 4.68
CA ARG A 113 1.81 13.38 4.61
C ARG A 113 3.00 13.41 5.58
N THR A 114 2.74 13.14 6.84
CA THR A 114 3.75 13.11 7.91
C THR A 114 4.79 12.03 7.64
N GLY A 115 4.33 10.83 7.27
CA GLY A 115 5.20 9.70 7.03
C GLY A 115 6.14 9.92 5.85
N LEU A 116 5.64 10.43 4.72
CA LEU A 116 6.47 10.70 3.53
C LEU A 116 7.51 11.78 3.80
N ARG A 117 7.13 12.85 4.50
CA ARG A 117 8.04 13.95 4.89
C ARG A 117 9.20 13.46 5.75
N ALA A 118 8.98 12.44 6.58
CA ALA A 118 9.99 11.88 7.48
C ALA A 118 10.96 10.88 6.79
N LEU A 119 10.71 10.52 5.52
CA LEU A 119 11.60 9.62 4.78
C LEU A 119 12.84 10.36 4.26
N ALA A 120 13.94 9.60 4.15
CA ALA A 120 15.19 10.11 3.60
C ALA A 120 15.06 10.42 2.10
N ASP A 121 15.86 11.37 1.64
CA ASP A 121 15.98 11.68 0.22
C ASP A 121 16.43 10.44 -0.58
N ARG A 122 15.89 10.28 -1.78
CA ARG A 122 16.27 9.21 -2.72
C ARG A 122 16.27 7.81 -2.08
N SER A 123 15.25 7.54 -1.24
CA SER A 123 15.11 6.28 -0.52
C SER A 123 14.14 5.28 -1.18
N ALA A 124 13.35 5.71 -2.16
CA ALA A 124 12.38 4.87 -2.85
C ALA A 124 12.57 4.84 -4.37
N ASP A 125 12.35 3.68 -4.97
CA ASP A 125 12.27 3.50 -6.43
C ASP A 125 10.85 3.76 -6.94
N ALA A 126 9.86 3.52 -6.07
CA ALA A 126 8.46 3.84 -6.34
C ALA A 126 7.75 4.36 -5.09
N ILE A 127 6.78 5.24 -5.32
CA ILE A 127 5.77 5.63 -4.33
C ILE A 127 4.41 5.26 -4.91
N VAL A 128 3.60 4.52 -4.15
CA VAL A 128 2.23 4.17 -4.49
C VAL A 128 1.30 4.97 -3.59
N LEU A 129 0.48 5.82 -4.18
CA LEU A 129 -0.56 6.59 -3.47
C LEU A 129 -1.90 5.91 -3.70
N ASP A 130 -2.36 5.17 -2.70
CA ASP A 130 -3.65 4.48 -2.67
C ASP A 130 -4.28 4.65 -1.28
N ALA A 131 -4.60 5.90 -0.95
CA ALA A 131 -5.16 6.30 0.33
C ALA A 131 -6.53 6.95 0.14
N TYR A 132 -7.52 6.39 0.79
CA TYR A 132 -8.89 6.90 0.79
C TYR A 132 -9.39 7.12 2.21
N ALA A 133 -10.02 8.27 2.44
CA ALA A 133 -10.76 8.58 3.64
C ALA A 133 -12.15 9.06 3.23
N ALA A 134 -13.20 8.42 3.74
CA ALA A 134 -14.59 8.73 3.39
C ALA A 134 -14.83 8.79 1.85
N GLY A 135 -14.25 7.83 1.10
CA GLY A 135 -14.42 7.70 -0.35
C GLY A 135 -13.67 8.75 -1.20
N ARG A 136 -12.73 9.47 -0.61
CA ARG A 136 -11.92 10.49 -1.29
C ARG A 136 -10.45 10.36 -0.93
N VAL A 137 -9.58 10.76 -1.85
CA VAL A 137 -8.17 10.96 -1.53
C VAL A 137 -8.06 12.13 -0.55
N PRO A 138 -7.37 11.99 0.59
CA PRO A 138 -7.15 13.11 1.51
C PRO A 138 -6.51 14.30 0.81
N ALA A 139 -7.04 15.51 1.05
CA ALA A 139 -6.64 16.71 0.32
C ALA A 139 -5.15 17.07 0.52
N ASP A 140 -4.58 16.72 1.64
CA ASP A 140 -3.17 16.93 1.97
C ASP A 140 -2.21 16.01 1.18
N LEU A 141 -2.72 14.96 0.55
CA LEU A 141 -1.96 14.04 -0.30
C LEU A 141 -1.95 14.43 -1.79
N VAL A 142 -2.62 15.53 -2.15
CA VAL A 142 -2.65 16.05 -3.53
C VAL A 142 -2.14 17.49 -3.61
N THR A 143 -1.36 17.93 -2.64
CA THR A 143 -0.77 19.27 -2.57
C THR A 143 0.60 19.32 -3.27
N VAL A 144 1.01 20.54 -3.64
CA VAL A 144 2.35 20.78 -4.22
C VAL A 144 3.46 20.34 -3.25
N GLU A 145 3.25 20.54 -1.95
CA GLU A 145 4.19 20.17 -0.92
C GLU A 145 4.32 18.63 -0.79
N PHE A 146 3.19 17.89 -0.90
CA PHE A 146 3.24 16.43 -0.93
C PHE A 146 4.02 15.93 -2.16
N LEU A 147 3.74 16.51 -3.33
CA LEU A 147 4.44 16.14 -4.56
C LEU A 147 5.93 16.51 -4.51
N ALA A 148 6.29 17.61 -3.84
CA ALA A 148 7.69 17.99 -3.62
C ALA A 148 8.41 16.97 -2.71
N ASP A 149 7.75 16.51 -1.63
CA ASP A 149 8.27 15.45 -0.78
C ASP A 149 8.38 14.11 -1.53
N ALA A 150 7.38 13.76 -2.34
CA ALA A 150 7.44 12.57 -3.18
C ALA A 150 8.64 12.60 -4.15
N ARG A 151 8.84 13.73 -4.83
CA ARG A 151 10.00 13.93 -5.71
C ARG A 151 11.34 13.82 -4.97
N ARG A 152 11.42 14.36 -3.75
CA ARG A 152 12.61 14.29 -2.90
C ARG A 152 12.94 12.86 -2.49
N VAL A 153 11.92 12.09 -2.09
CA VAL A 153 12.04 10.70 -1.61
C VAL A 153 12.35 9.74 -2.77
N LEU A 154 11.86 10.01 -3.97
CA LEU A 154 12.14 9.19 -5.13
C LEU A 154 13.59 9.31 -5.59
N ARG A 155 14.17 8.16 -5.96
CA ARG A 155 15.44 8.10 -6.68
C ARG A 155 15.28 8.64 -8.10
N PRO A 156 16.37 9.09 -8.75
CA PRO A 156 16.34 9.38 -10.20
C PRO A 156 15.77 8.18 -10.99
N GLY A 157 14.80 8.44 -11.86
CA GLY A 157 14.09 7.38 -12.60
C GLY A 157 13.00 6.66 -11.82
N GLY A 158 12.79 7.03 -10.56
CA GLY A 158 11.68 6.50 -9.74
C GLY A 158 10.33 7.01 -10.19
N VAL A 159 9.26 6.30 -9.81
CA VAL A 159 7.89 6.57 -10.24
C VAL A 159 6.96 6.85 -9.07
N LEU A 160 5.98 7.75 -9.27
CA LEU A 160 4.82 7.92 -8.42
C LEU A 160 3.61 7.36 -9.16
N ALA A 161 3.02 6.29 -8.62
CA ALA A 161 1.75 5.74 -9.09
C ALA A 161 0.64 6.18 -8.13
N ALA A 162 -0.40 6.80 -8.65
CA ALA A 162 -1.52 7.31 -7.86
C ALA A 162 -2.85 6.81 -8.43
N ASN A 163 -3.74 6.39 -7.53
CA ASN A 163 -5.13 6.06 -7.84
C ASN A 163 -6.03 7.26 -7.56
#